data_ae0c8bae64daefe6fad8a464266f8126
#
_entry.id   ae0c8bae64daefe6fad8a464266f8126
#
_cell.length_a   1.000
_cell.length_b   1.000
_cell.length_c   1.000
_cell.angle_alpha   90.00
_cell.angle_beta   90.00
_cell.angle_gamma   90.00
#
_symmetry.space_group_name_H-M   'P 1'
#
loop_
_entity.id
_entity.type
_entity.pdbx_description
1 polymer ?
#
loop_
_entity_poly.entity_id
_entity_poly.type
_entity_poly.pdbx_seq_one_letter_code
_entity_poly.pdbx_strand_id
1 'polypeptide(L)'
;MSVTYPSLQFTTFPEQVQTFVTMLNMTIADAPAVKGYQQAMEAGNNTLAQQYYNQITNADQKFIDATKMNRLMDTCVALQNFYLTDIQPYVDNLQTTWTDRVDQFNYVGDYSASTLYAVNNFVTYTASGVRNVYICVKVPPIGTAPTNTTYWRKLSIQGI
;
A
#
# COMPACT_ATOMS: atom_id res chain seq x y z
N MET A 1 -8.18 -7.28 6.44
CA MET A 1 -9.04 -6.67 7.48
C MET A 1 -9.76 -5.52 6.83
N SER A 2 -11.07 -5.44 6.98
CA SER A 2 -11.83 -4.27 6.52
C SER A 2 -11.55 -3.13 7.49
N VAL A 3 -10.93 -2.06 7.01
CA VAL A 3 -10.65 -0.86 7.81
C VAL A 3 -11.78 0.13 7.53
N THR A 4 -12.62 0.37 8.52
CA THR A 4 -13.68 1.38 8.46
C THR A 4 -13.24 2.65 9.19
N TYR A 5 -13.60 3.79 8.65
CA TYR A 5 -13.40 5.10 9.28
C TYR A 5 -14.77 5.66 9.73
N PRO A 6 -15.30 5.23 10.88
CA PRO A 6 -16.66 5.54 11.29
C PRO A 6 -16.95 7.03 11.52
N SER A 7 -15.91 7.85 11.63
CA SER A 7 -16.02 9.32 11.70
C SER A 7 -16.28 9.98 10.34
N LEU A 8 -16.12 9.26 9.23
CA LEU A 8 -16.29 9.77 7.87
C LEU A 8 -17.63 9.30 7.33
N GLN A 9 -18.62 10.20 7.27
CA GLN A 9 -20.01 9.84 6.99
C GLN A 9 -20.33 9.76 5.48
N PHE A 10 -19.50 10.36 4.62
CA PHE A 10 -19.78 10.50 3.20
C PHE A 10 -18.96 9.59 2.30
N THR A 11 -18.15 8.68 2.87
CA THR A 11 -17.34 7.73 2.10
C THR A 11 -17.48 6.31 2.63
N THR A 12 -17.37 5.34 1.73
CA THR A 12 -17.28 3.90 2.04
C THR A 12 -15.87 3.36 1.79
N PHE A 13 -14.92 4.22 1.41
CA PHE A 13 -13.53 3.82 1.24
C PHE A 13 -12.90 3.45 2.61
N PRO A 14 -12.06 2.42 2.73
CA PRO A 14 -11.50 1.58 1.66
C PRO A 14 -12.31 0.33 1.29
N GLU A 15 -13.49 0.09 1.87
CA GLU A 15 -14.29 -1.09 1.57
C GLU A 15 -14.76 -1.12 0.11
N GLN A 16 -15.08 0.05 -0.43
CA GLN A 16 -15.48 0.22 -1.82
C GLN A 16 -14.78 1.41 -2.45
N VAL A 17 -14.50 1.30 -3.74
CA VAL A 17 -14.02 2.43 -4.52
C VAL A 17 -15.13 3.49 -4.62
N GLN A 18 -14.81 4.70 -4.16
CA GLN A 18 -15.76 5.82 -4.20
C GLN A 18 -15.96 6.30 -5.64
N THR A 19 -17.20 6.39 -6.05
CA THR A 19 -17.59 7.01 -7.34
C THR A 19 -18.06 8.43 -7.14
N PHE A 20 -17.70 9.30 -8.06
CA PHE A 20 -18.12 10.71 -8.06
C PHE A 20 -18.95 11.01 -9.31
N VAL A 21 -19.91 11.92 -9.14
CA VAL A 21 -20.72 12.42 -10.26
C VAL A 21 -19.81 13.22 -11.19
N THR A 22 -19.85 12.94 -12.49
CA THR A 22 -19.16 13.76 -13.50
C THR A 22 -19.77 15.16 -13.53
N MET A 23 -18.95 16.17 -13.25
CA MET A 23 -19.38 17.57 -13.29
C MET A 23 -19.40 18.08 -14.73
N LEU A 24 -20.44 18.81 -15.06
CA LEU A 24 -20.65 19.44 -16.35
C LEU A 24 -20.49 20.97 -16.26
N ASN A 25 -20.08 21.59 -17.35
CA ASN A 25 -20.04 23.05 -17.42
C ASN A 25 -21.44 23.64 -17.60
N MET A 26 -21.66 24.82 -17.03
CA MET A 26 -22.80 25.66 -17.39
C MET A 26 -22.69 26.08 -18.85
N THR A 27 -23.82 26.17 -19.51
CA THR A 27 -23.93 26.64 -20.90
C THR A 27 -24.61 27.99 -20.97
N ILE A 28 -24.55 28.67 -22.11
CA ILE A 28 -25.27 29.92 -22.32
C ILE A 28 -26.79 29.73 -22.19
N ALA A 29 -27.30 28.57 -22.56
CA ALA A 29 -28.73 28.24 -22.40
C ALA A 29 -29.18 28.17 -20.95
N ASP A 30 -28.29 27.86 -20.00
CA ASP A 30 -28.57 27.78 -18.57
C ASP A 30 -28.65 29.19 -17.90
N ALA A 31 -28.04 30.20 -18.53
CA ALA A 31 -27.83 31.52 -17.92
C ALA A 31 -29.11 32.20 -17.38
N PRO A 32 -30.28 32.18 -18.07
CA PRO A 32 -31.50 32.76 -17.51
C PRO A 32 -31.98 32.04 -16.22
N ALA A 33 -31.95 30.71 -16.23
CA ALA A 33 -32.36 29.91 -15.08
C ALA A 33 -31.39 30.06 -13.90
N VAL A 34 -30.07 30.10 -14.16
CA VAL A 34 -29.04 30.36 -13.13
C VAL A 34 -29.23 31.72 -12.48
N LYS A 35 -29.50 32.77 -13.29
CA LYS A 35 -29.76 34.11 -12.74
C LYS A 35 -31.03 34.13 -11.88
N GLY A 36 -32.13 33.49 -12.33
CA GLY A 36 -33.36 33.38 -11.58
C GLY A 36 -33.14 32.61 -10.26
N TYR A 37 -32.40 31.53 -10.30
CA TYR A 37 -32.02 30.77 -9.12
C TYR A 37 -31.28 31.64 -8.09
N GLN A 38 -30.24 32.35 -8.52
CA GLN A 38 -29.47 33.22 -7.64
C GLN A 38 -30.33 34.31 -6.99
N GLN A 39 -31.17 35.01 -7.78
CA GLN A 39 -32.06 36.02 -7.28
C GLN A 39 -33.09 35.48 -6.28
N ALA A 40 -33.63 34.30 -6.52
CA ALA A 40 -34.57 33.65 -5.62
C ALA A 40 -33.87 33.22 -4.29
N MET A 41 -32.65 32.75 -4.37
CA MET A 41 -31.86 32.42 -3.16
C MET A 41 -31.53 33.67 -2.36
N GLU A 42 -31.10 34.77 -2.98
CA GLU A 42 -30.86 36.05 -2.33
C GLU A 42 -32.11 36.61 -1.61
N ALA A 43 -33.26 36.38 -2.21
CA ALA A 43 -34.57 36.78 -1.63
C ALA A 43 -35.09 35.78 -0.58
N GLY A 44 -34.38 34.68 -0.28
CA GLY A 44 -34.81 33.64 0.64
C GLY A 44 -36.00 32.82 0.13
N ASN A 45 -36.34 32.89 -1.15
CA ASN A 45 -37.44 32.16 -1.75
C ASN A 45 -37.00 30.81 -2.30
N ASN A 46 -36.87 29.83 -1.39
CA ASN A 46 -36.42 28.49 -1.73
C ASN A 46 -37.32 27.76 -2.74
N THR A 47 -38.65 28.03 -2.71
CA THR A 47 -39.58 27.42 -3.66
C THR A 47 -39.32 27.89 -5.08
N LEU A 48 -39.13 29.19 -5.27
CA LEU A 48 -38.83 29.77 -6.57
C LEU A 48 -37.43 29.38 -7.04
N ALA A 49 -36.46 29.33 -6.11
CA ALA A 49 -35.12 28.83 -6.43
C ALA A 49 -35.15 27.39 -6.97
N GLN A 50 -35.92 26.51 -6.33
CA GLN A 50 -36.08 25.13 -6.80
C GLN A 50 -36.75 25.05 -8.19
N GLN A 51 -37.69 25.94 -8.50
CA GLN A 51 -38.28 26.00 -9.84
C GLN A 51 -37.27 26.36 -10.91
N TYR A 52 -36.40 27.35 -10.66
CA TYR A 52 -35.33 27.70 -11.58
C TYR A 52 -34.28 26.62 -11.69
N TYR A 53 -33.89 25.98 -10.58
CA TYR A 53 -32.97 24.85 -10.56
C TYR A 53 -33.44 23.73 -11.50
N ASN A 54 -34.75 23.38 -11.44
CA ASN A 54 -35.34 22.33 -12.26
C ASN A 54 -35.38 22.66 -13.77
N GLN A 55 -35.20 23.93 -14.15
CA GLN A 55 -35.11 24.35 -15.57
C GLN A 55 -33.74 24.13 -16.15
N ILE A 56 -32.71 23.91 -15.31
CA ILE A 56 -31.34 23.67 -15.77
C ILE A 56 -31.17 22.19 -16.08
N THR A 57 -30.89 21.89 -17.34
CA THR A 57 -30.65 20.50 -17.76
C THR A 57 -29.43 19.93 -17.04
N ASN A 58 -29.60 18.79 -16.39
CA ASN A 58 -28.55 18.15 -15.58
C ASN A 58 -28.01 19.06 -14.45
N ALA A 59 -28.90 19.82 -13.79
CA ALA A 59 -28.52 20.76 -12.73
C ALA A 59 -27.64 20.12 -11.67
N ASP A 60 -27.97 18.91 -11.23
CA ASP A 60 -27.16 18.18 -10.24
C ASP A 60 -25.69 17.99 -10.65
N GLN A 61 -25.41 17.85 -11.93
CA GLN A 61 -24.04 17.74 -12.44
C GLN A 61 -23.36 19.10 -12.65
N LYS A 62 -24.08 20.20 -12.58
CA LYS A 62 -23.58 21.56 -12.83
C LYS A 62 -23.37 22.39 -11.57
N PHE A 63 -23.97 21.98 -10.44
CA PHE A 63 -23.81 22.67 -9.16
C PHE A 63 -22.95 21.83 -8.22
N ILE A 64 -22.00 22.48 -7.57
CA ILE A 64 -21.27 21.91 -6.45
C ILE A 64 -22.04 22.25 -5.17
N ASP A 65 -22.39 21.25 -4.40
CA ASP A 65 -23.05 21.39 -3.11
C ASP A 65 -22.19 20.82 -1.96
N ALA A 66 -22.65 21.05 -0.74
CA ALA A 66 -21.94 20.59 0.46
C ALA A 66 -21.80 19.06 0.49
N THR A 67 -22.79 18.32 0.01
CA THR A 67 -22.75 16.84 -0.01
C THR A 67 -21.64 16.33 -0.93
N LYS A 68 -21.51 16.90 -2.13
CA LYS A 68 -20.44 16.54 -3.08
C LYS A 68 -19.07 16.88 -2.53
N MET A 69 -18.93 18.06 -1.93
CA MET A 69 -17.67 18.50 -1.31
C MET A 69 -17.31 17.62 -0.11
N ASN A 70 -18.23 17.34 0.79
CA ASN A 70 -17.99 16.50 1.95
C ASN A 70 -17.60 15.08 1.53
N ARG A 71 -18.26 14.52 0.50
CA ARG A 71 -17.90 13.21 -0.06
C ARG A 71 -16.48 13.19 -0.59
N LEU A 72 -16.05 14.22 -1.31
CA LEU A 72 -14.68 14.34 -1.78
C LEU A 72 -13.69 14.45 -0.63
N MET A 73 -13.98 15.33 0.33
CA MET A 73 -13.12 15.55 1.50
C MET A 73 -12.98 14.30 2.34
N ASP A 74 -14.08 13.63 2.67
CA ASP A 74 -14.07 12.40 3.47
C ASP A 74 -13.29 11.28 2.74
N THR A 75 -13.45 11.18 1.40
CA THR A 75 -12.70 10.21 0.62
C THR A 75 -11.19 10.50 0.63
N CYS A 76 -10.80 11.78 0.54
CA CYS A 76 -9.39 12.17 0.65
C CYS A 76 -8.81 11.84 2.03
N VAL A 77 -9.55 12.12 3.10
CA VAL A 77 -9.12 11.80 4.48
C VAL A 77 -9.04 10.27 4.67
N ALA A 78 -10.01 9.52 4.17
CA ALA A 78 -9.99 8.06 4.24
C ALA A 78 -8.77 7.48 3.50
N LEU A 79 -8.44 8.02 2.32
CA LEU A 79 -7.25 7.60 1.55
C LEU A 79 -5.94 7.88 2.32
N GLN A 80 -5.83 9.06 2.94
CA GLN A 80 -4.67 9.41 3.75
C GLN A 80 -4.53 8.47 4.96
N ASN A 81 -5.62 8.21 5.66
CA ASN A 81 -5.63 7.29 6.79
C ASN A 81 -5.25 5.87 6.36
N PHE A 82 -5.82 5.37 5.25
CA PHE A 82 -5.49 4.05 4.72
C PHE A 82 -4.01 3.93 4.36
N TYR A 83 -3.44 4.97 3.75
CA TYR A 83 -2.01 4.98 3.46
C TYR A 83 -1.16 4.89 4.75
N LEU A 84 -1.47 5.74 5.74
CA LEU A 84 -0.66 5.85 6.96
C LEU A 84 -0.84 4.67 7.93
N THR A 85 -2.04 4.10 8.00
CA THR A 85 -2.35 3.05 9.00
C THR A 85 -2.22 1.64 8.45
N ASP A 86 -2.35 1.45 7.14
CA ASP A 86 -2.36 0.12 6.52
C ASP A 86 -1.18 -0.08 5.56
N ILE A 87 -1.00 0.84 4.61
CA ILE A 87 0.01 0.65 3.56
C ILE A 87 1.42 0.89 4.09
N GLN A 88 1.65 2.01 4.76
CA GLN A 88 2.99 2.36 5.26
C GLN A 88 3.52 1.30 6.25
N PRO A 89 2.77 0.89 7.30
CA PRO A 89 3.24 -0.15 8.22
C PRO A 89 3.45 -1.51 7.55
N TYR A 90 2.64 -1.84 6.52
CA TYR A 90 2.82 -3.05 5.75
C TYR A 90 4.14 -3.05 4.98
N VAL A 91 4.46 -1.93 4.31
CA VAL A 91 5.73 -1.75 3.56
C VAL A 91 6.92 -1.80 4.51
N ASP A 92 6.84 -1.11 5.66
CA ASP A 92 7.91 -1.08 6.67
C ASP A 92 8.16 -2.48 7.24
N ASN A 93 7.10 -3.25 7.49
CA ASN A 93 7.21 -4.64 7.94
C ASN A 93 7.86 -5.55 6.88
N LEU A 94 7.49 -5.38 5.60
CA LEU A 94 8.13 -6.10 4.50
C LEU A 94 9.62 -5.77 4.43
N GLN A 95 9.97 -4.49 4.52
CA GLN A 95 11.37 -4.04 4.48
C GLN A 95 12.17 -4.66 5.65
N THR A 96 11.63 -4.62 6.87
CA THR A 96 12.25 -5.25 8.04
C THR A 96 12.42 -6.75 7.82
N THR A 97 11.38 -7.43 7.35
CA THR A 97 11.44 -8.89 7.08
C THR A 97 12.51 -9.23 6.03
N TRP A 98 12.64 -8.41 4.98
CA TRP A 98 13.69 -8.62 3.96
C TRP A 98 15.08 -8.38 4.54
N THR A 99 15.28 -7.30 5.29
CA THR A 99 16.55 -6.99 5.94
C THR A 99 16.96 -8.12 6.88
N ASP A 100 16.05 -8.59 7.74
CA ASP A 100 16.31 -9.70 8.65
C ASP A 100 16.69 -10.99 7.92
N ARG A 101 16.06 -11.26 6.77
CA ARG A 101 16.40 -12.43 5.95
C ARG A 101 17.76 -12.30 5.30
N VAL A 102 18.11 -11.12 4.80
CA VAL A 102 19.43 -10.86 4.19
C VAL A 102 20.51 -10.94 5.26
N ASP A 103 20.28 -10.39 6.44
CA ASP A 103 21.24 -10.40 7.56
C ASP A 103 21.48 -11.81 8.13
N GLN A 104 20.52 -12.73 7.91
CA GLN A 104 20.72 -14.14 8.24
C GLN A 104 21.77 -14.82 7.36
N PHE A 105 22.03 -14.31 6.14
CA PHE A 105 23.06 -14.83 5.26
C PHE A 105 24.41 -14.22 5.64
N ASN A 106 25.12 -14.89 6.52
CA ASN A 106 26.41 -14.40 7.02
C ASN A 106 27.58 -15.23 6.50
N TYR A 107 28.49 -14.58 5.77
CA TYR A 107 29.77 -15.18 5.39
C TYR A 107 30.73 -15.11 6.58
N VAL A 108 31.05 -16.27 7.13
CA VAL A 108 31.86 -16.39 8.33
C VAL A 108 33.35 -16.56 8.01
N GLY A 109 33.68 -16.81 6.74
CA GLY A 109 35.08 -17.06 6.30
C GLY A 109 35.39 -18.53 6.05
N ASP A 110 36.62 -18.94 6.30
CA ASP A 110 37.00 -20.34 6.18
C ASP A 110 36.41 -21.16 7.36
N TYR A 111 35.98 -22.39 7.06
CA TYR A 111 35.48 -23.30 8.09
C TYR A 111 36.51 -23.54 9.18
N SER A 112 36.09 -23.45 10.41
CA SER A 112 36.83 -23.82 11.61
C SER A 112 36.09 -24.89 12.41
N ALA A 113 36.78 -25.96 12.77
CA ALA A 113 36.20 -27.04 13.58
C ALA A 113 35.84 -26.63 15.03
N SER A 114 36.34 -25.48 15.48
CA SER A 114 36.08 -24.93 16.83
C SER A 114 34.98 -23.88 16.86
N THR A 115 34.40 -23.51 15.71
CA THR A 115 33.40 -22.46 15.59
C THR A 115 31.99 -23.06 15.65
N LEU A 116 31.10 -22.39 16.39
CA LEU A 116 29.65 -22.65 16.32
C LEU A 116 29.07 -21.96 15.10
N TYR A 117 28.31 -22.72 14.32
CA TYR A 117 27.64 -22.20 13.12
C TYR A 117 26.13 -22.17 13.30
N ALA A 118 25.50 -21.15 12.78
CA ALA A 118 24.05 -21.01 12.69
C ALA A 118 23.55 -21.35 11.28
N VAL A 119 22.27 -21.64 11.17
CA VAL A 119 21.61 -21.78 9.87
C VAL A 119 21.83 -20.51 9.05
N ASN A 120 22.06 -20.65 7.74
CA ASN A 120 22.40 -19.58 6.80
C ASN A 120 23.82 -18.98 6.94
N ASN A 121 24.67 -19.51 7.82
CA ASN A 121 26.08 -19.15 7.74
C ASN A 121 26.72 -19.76 6.48
N PHE A 122 27.54 -18.97 5.79
CA PHE A 122 28.33 -19.39 4.65
C PHE A 122 29.79 -19.55 5.08
N VAL A 123 30.38 -20.64 4.66
CA VAL A 123 31.83 -20.90 4.87
C VAL A 123 32.47 -21.38 3.61
N THR A 124 33.77 -21.12 3.47
CA THR A 124 34.61 -21.81 2.51
C THR A 124 35.27 -23.02 3.18
N TYR A 125 35.36 -24.11 2.44
CA TYR A 125 36.04 -25.34 2.90
C TYR A 125 36.70 -26.07 1.72
N THR A 126 37.92 -26.53 1.94
CA THR A 126 38.66 -27.30 0.96
C THR A 126 38.46 -28.79 1.24
N ALA A 127 37.82 -29.48 0.31
CA ALA A 127 37.67 -30.94 0.33
C ALA A 127 38.33 -31.52 -0.92
N SER A 128 39.17 -32.51 -0.73
CA SER A 128 39.91 -33.20 -1.82
C SER A 128 40.67 -32.24 -2.75
N GLY A 129 41.28 -31.19 -2.16
CA GLY A 129 42.05 -30.19 -2.92
C GLY A 129 41.21 -29.10 -3.60
N VAL A 130 39.88 -29.16 -3.53
CA VAL A 130 39.00 -28.18 -4.16
C VAL A 130 38.31 -27.33 -3.10
N ARG A 131 38.49 -25.98 -3.20
CA ARG A 131 37.85 -25.03 -2.33
C ARG A 131 36.42 -24.76 -2.83
N ASN A 132 35.44 -24.96 -1.96
CA ASN A 132 34.04 -24.75 -2.25
C ASN A 132 33.39 -23.90 -1.17
N VAL A 133 32.24 -23.30 -1.51
CA VAL A 133 31.38 -22.58 -0.57
C VAL A 133 30.27 -23.53 -0.10
N TYR A 134 30.00 -23.50 1.19
CA TYR A 134 28.93 -24.27 1.82
C TYR A 134 28.04 -23.36 2.63
N ILE A 135 26.73 -23.67 2.64
CA ILE A 135 25.75 -23.02 3.51
C ILE A 135 25.31 -24.00 4.60
N CYS A 136 25.26 -23.50 5.82
CA CYS A 136 24.70 -24.24 6.95
C CYS A 136 23.17 -24.31 6.82
N VAL A 137 22.62 -25.51 6.66
CA VAL A 137 21.17 -25.74 6.52
C VAL A 137 20.53 -26.25 7.81
N LYS A 138 21.33 -26.71 8.76
CA LYS A 138 20.93 -27.15 10.09
C LYS A 138 22.10 -26.91 11.04
N VAL A 139 21.84 -26.41 12.26
CA VAL A 139 22.87 -26.15 13.25
C VAL A 139 23.69 -27.44 13.50
N PRO A 140 24.99 -27.45 13.13
CA PRO A 140 25.83 -28.63 13.28
C PRO A 140 26.39 -28.70 14.71
N PRO A 141 26.66 -29.90 15.24
CA PRO A 141 27.58 -30.06 16.37
C PRO A 141 28.95 -29.46 16.03
N ILE A 142 29.65 -28.93 17.05
CA ILE A 142 31.02 -28.42 16.88
C ILE A 142 31.90 -29.51 16.24
N GLY A 143 32.73 -29.11 15.30
CA GLY A 143 33.64 -30.02 14.59
C GLY A 143 33.02 -30.74 13.38
N THR A 144 31.75 -30.54 13.08
CA THR A 144 31.09 -31.16 11.92
C THR A 144 31.50 -30.49 10.63
N ALA A 145 32.31 -31.20 9.84
CA ALA A 145 32.83 -30.67 8.56
C ALA A 145 31.75 -30.36 7.52
N PRO A 146 31.94 -29.36 6.65
CA PRO A 146 31.01 -28.97 5.61
C PRO A 146 30.69 -30.05 4.56
N THR A 147 31.40 -31.13 4.51
CA THR A 147 31.11 -32.32 3.70
C THR A 147 29.94 -33.16 4.26
N ASN A 148 29.51 -32.91 5.49
CA ASN A 148 28.35 -33.58 6.07
C ASN A 148 27.06 -32.96 5.53
N THR A 149 26.40 -33.62 4.60
CA THR A 149 25.20 -33.14 3.90
C THR A 149 23.95 -33.02 4.76
N THR A 150 23.95 -33.56 5.98
CA THR A 150 22.85 -33.38 6.96
C THR A 150 22.80 -31.94 7.48
N TYR A 151 23.94 -31.29 7.61
CA TYR A 151 24.07 -29.95 8.22
C TYR A 151 24.47 -28.89 7.21
N TRP A 152 25.10 -29.30 6.10
CA TRP A 152 25.68 -28.38 5.13
C TRP A 152 25.21 -28.70 3.71
N ARG A 153 25.06 -27.69 2.90
CA ARG A 153 24.83 -27.80 1.47
C ARG A 153 25.95 -27.10 0.71
N LYS A 154 26.57 -27.82 -0.18
CA LYS A 154 27.53 -27.23 -1.11
C LYS A 154 26.79 -26.31 -2.08
N LEU A 155 27.31 -25.10 -2.24
CA LEU A 155 26.87 -24.17 -3.28
C LEU A 155 27.70 -24.43 -4.52
N SER A 156 27.14 -25.06 -5.53
CA SER A 156 27.74 -25.15 -6.86
C SER A 156 27.16 -24.03 -7.70
N ILE A 157 27.97 -23.07 -8.10
CA ILE A 157 27.62 -22.15 -9.18
C ILE A 157 27.82 -23.00 -10.44
N GLN A 158 26.78 -23.64 -10.93
CA GLN A 158 26.79 -24.16 -12.29
C GLN A 158 26.69 -22.93 -13.19
N GLY A 159 27.81 -22.64 -13.87
CA GLY A 159 27.84 -21.66 -14.93
C GLY A 159 26.77 -22.02 -15.97
N ILE A 160 26.00 -21.03 -16.35
CA ILE A 160 25.07 -21.06 -17.48
C ILE A 160 25.90 -21.18 -18.76
#